data_c613ce548fabe647aa2e5949cfd5936d
#
_entry.id   c613ce548fabe647aa2e5949cfd5936d
#
_cell.length_a   1.000
_cell.length_b   1.000
_cell.length_c   1.000
_cell.angle_alpha   90.00
_cell.angle_beta   90.00
_cell.angle_gamma   90.00
#
_symmetry.space_group_name_H-M   'P 1'
#
loop_
_entity.id
_entity.type
_entity.pdbx_description
1 polymer ?
#
loop_
_entity_poly.entity_id
_entity_poly.type
_entity_poly.pdbx_seq_one_letter_code
_entity_poly.pdbx_strand_id
1 'polypeptide(L)'
;MASNQKGVVDIKGKNYKLIVQRVNEFRLAHPEFGVETEVLHHDEIRVVAQVRIFDEQGRIRGSGVAEEFRGASRINQTSAMENCETSAFGRALASMGYGGDVAYASAEEVVNAINTEATNDALKHNHAVRENLEEIYNIKVAMQNEDWDTAACYVMDFDDDTAGALWVATTKGGIWTTKERDELMPHGNVGKAVSRITKEKAA
;
A
#
# COMPACT_ATOMS: atom_id res chain seq x y z
N MET A 1 5.82 20.52 -20.89
CA MET A 1 4.78 21.15 -20.04
C MET A 1 3.68 20.11 -19.86
N ALA A 2 3.57 19.50 -18.69
CA ALA A 2 2.48 18.57 -18.41
C ALA A 2 1.17 19.38 -18.36
N SER A 3 0.24 19.10 -19.26
CA SER A 3 -1.10 19.69 -19.22
C SER A 3 -1.78 19.12 -17.98
N ASN A 4 -2.00 19.96 -16.99
CA ASN A 4 -2.75 19.62 -15.79
C ASN A 4 -4.23 19.44 -16.22
N GLN A 5 -4.55 18.27 -16.81
CA GLN A 5 -5.94 17.94 -17.15
C GLN A 5 -6.70 17.79 -15.84
N LYS A 6 -7.71 18.66 -15.64
CA LYS A 6 -8.57 18.65 -14.46
C LYS A 6 -9.17 17.24 -14.26
N GLY A 7 -8.91 16.62 -13.10
CA GLY A 7 -9.42 15.27 -12.80
C GLY A 7 -8.54 14.09 -13.24
N VAL A 8 -7.28 14.34 -13.61
CA VAL A 8 -6.26 13.33 -13.85
C VAL A 8 -5.12 13.49 -12.86
N VAL A 9 -4.68 12.41 -12.24
CA VAL A 9 -3.60 12.38 -11.25
C VAL A 9 -2.48 11.49 -11.79
N ASP A 10 -1.25 12.00 -11.79
CA ASP A 10 -0.06 11.19 -12.05
C ASP A 10 0.35 10.45 -10.76
N ILE A 11 0.44 9.14 -10.84
CA ILE A 11 0.93 8.28 -9.75
C ILE A 11 2.01 7.38 -10.32
N LYS A 12 3.25 7.61 -9.88
CA LYS A 12 4.44 6.84 -10.32
C LYS A 12 4.61 6.85 -11.85
N GLY A 13 4.38 7.97 -12.52
CA GLY A 13 4.51 8.14 -13.96
C GLY A 13 3.36 7.58 -14.79
N LYS A 14 2.23 7.26 -14.18
CA LYS A 14 1.01 6.78 -14.82
C LYS A 14 -0.17 7.70 -14.53
N ASN A 15 -0.97 7.99 -15.55
CA ASN A 15 -2.14 8.86 -15.43
C ASN A 15 -3.37 8.06 -15.00
N TYR A 16 -3.98 8.47 -13.89
CA TYR A 16 -5.22 7.90 -13.37
C TYR A 16 -6.31 8.96 -13.36
N LYS A 17 -7.49 8.63 -13.91
CA LYS A 17 -8.65 9.51 -13.84
C LYS A 17 -9.35 9.36 -12.50
N LEU A 18 -9.71 10.48 -11.87
CA LEU A 18 -10.63 10.50 -10.74
C LEU A 18 -12.01 9.98 -11.17
N ILE A 19 -12.73 9.36 -10.23
CA ILE A 19 -14.08 8.83 -10.53
C ILE A 19 -15.03 9.93 -11.03
N VAL A 20 -14.97 11.13 -10.46
CA VAL A 20 -15.79 12.27 -10.87
C VAL A 20 -15.56 12.63 -12.35
N GLN A 21 -14.33 12.52 -12.84
CA GLN A 21 -14.03 12.78 -14.26
C GLN A 21 -14.64 11.72 -15.16
N ARG A 22 -14.54 10.43 -14.77
CA ARG A 22 -15.16 9.30 -15.48
C ARG A 22 -16.68 9.46 -15.57
N VAL A 23 -17.31 9.85 -14.46
CA VAL A 23 -18.77 10.09 -14.39
C VAL A 23 -19.19 11.24 -15.30
N ASN A 24 -18.44 12.35 -15.30
CA ASN A 24 -18.75 13.50 -16.16
C ASN A 24 -18.65 13.12 -17.64
N GLU A 25 -17.58 12.47 -18.06
CA GLU A 25 -17.40 11.99 -19.44
C GLU A 25 -18.51 11.03 -19.85
N PHE A 26 -18.86 10.08 -18.99
CA PHE A 26 -19.93 9.12 -19.20
C PHE A 26 -21.29 9.83 -19.36
N ARG A 27 -21.65 10.76 -18.47
CA ARG A 27 -22.94 11.46 -18.52
C ARG A 27 -23.05 12.39 -19.71
N LEU A 28 -21.94 12.96 -20.20
CA LEU A 28 -21.92 13.73 -21.43
C LEU A 28 -22.13 12.86 -22.67
N ALA A 29 -21.57 11.63 -22.69
CA ALA A 29 -21.68 10.75 -23.83
C ALA A 29 -22.98 9.93 -23.83
N HIS A 30 -23.52 9.61 -22.64
CA HIS A 30 -24.70 8.76 -22.45
C HIS A 30 -25.64 9.34 -21.39
N PRO A 31 -26.32 10.48 -21.67
CA PRO A 31 -27.20 11.13 -20.70
C PRO A 31 -28.39 10.28 -20.30
N GLU A 32 -28.88 9.41 -21.20
CA GLU A 32 -30.08 8.56 -21.02
C GLU A 32 -29.77 7.18 -20.38
N PHE A 33 -28.47 6.84 -20.17
CA PHE A 33 -28.15 5.55 -19.58
C PHE A 33 -28.47 5.51 -18.09
N GLY A 34 -29.08 4.40 -17.65
CA GLY A 34 -29.34 4.10 -16.25
C GLY A 34 -28.13 3.55 -15.52
N VAL A 35 -28.04 3.83 -14.22
CA VAL A 35 -27.06 3.23 -13.31
C VAL A 35 -27.82 2.66 -12.13
N GLU A 36 -27.53 1.41 -11.78
CA GLU A 36 -28.09 0.71 -10.63
C GLU A 36 -26.96 0.22 -9.74
N THR A 37 -27.10 0.45 -8.44
CA THR A 37 -26.22 -0.10 -7.41
C THR A 37 -26.98 -1.19 -6.64
N GLU A 38 -26.40 -2.38 -6.53
CA GLU A 38 -26.88 -3.47 -5.70
C GLU A 38 -25.86 -3.78 -4.60
N VAL A 39 -26.31 -3.79 -3.35
CA VAL A 39 -25.49 -4.22 -2.21
C VAL A 39 -25.60 -5.74 -2.10
N LEU A 40 -24.53 -6.44 -2.46
CA LEU A 40 -24.47 -7.90 -2.44
C LEU A 40 -24.21 -8.47 -1.05
N HIS A 41 -23.45 -7.71 -0.21
CA HIS A 41 -23.14 -8.09 1.15
C HIS A 41 -22.88 -6.86 2.01
N HIS A 42 -23.34 -6.90 3.26
CA HIS A 42 -23.10 -5.83 4.23
C HIS A 42 -23.14 -6.39 5.66
N ASP A 43 -22.03 -6.29 6.37
CA ASP A 43 -21.93 -6.67 7.78
C ASP A 43 -20.98 -5.73 8.55
N GLU A 44 -20.62 -6.10 9.78
CA GLU A 44 -19.69 -5.36 10.63
C GLU A 44 -18.23 -5.40 10.14
N ILE A 45 -17.90 -6.28 9.18
CA ILE A 45 -16.55 -6.53 8.71
C ILE A 45 -16.32 -5.87 7.35
N ARG A 46 -17.28 -6.06 6.39
CA ARG A 46 -17.12 -5.67 5.00
C ARG A 46 -18.43 -5.28 4.32
N VAL A 47 -18.27 -4.61 3.20
CA VAL A 47 -19.33 -4.29 2.24
C VAL A 47 -18.91 -4.80 0.88
N VAL A 48 -19.85 -5.40 0.14
CA VAL A 48 -19.68 -5.78 -1.27
C VAL A 48 -20.82 -5.16 -2.07
N ALA A 49 -20.49 -4.40 -3.11
CA ALA A 49 -21.46 -3.76 -3.99
C ALA A 49 -21.18 -4.08 -5.46
N GLN A 50 -22.23 -4.14 -6.23
CA GLN A 50 -22.20 -4.23 -7.69
C GLN A 50 -22.88 -3.01 -8.28
N VAL A 51 -22.28 -2.43 -9.31
CA VAL A 51 -22.89 -1.41 -10.16
C VAL A 51 -23.09 -1.99 -11.55
N ARG A 52 -24.28 -1.75 -12.12
CA ARG A 52 -24.62 -2.07 -13.51
C ARG A 52 -25.04 -0.80 -14.24
N ILE A 53 -24.59 -0.65 -15.47
CA ILE A 53 -24.95 0.46 -16.36
C ILE A 53 -25.79 -0.10 -17.50
N PHE A 54 -26.95 0.51 -17.73
CA PHE A 54 -27.94 0.08 -18.71
C PHE A 54 -28.10 1.12 -19.81
N ASP A 55 -28.26 0.67 -21.04
CA ASP A 55 -28.70 1.53 -22.11
C ASP A 55 -30.24 1.78 -22.07
N GLU A 56 -30.74 2.60 -22.98
CA GLU A 56 -32.15 2.95 -23.10
C GLU A 56 -33.08 1.74 -23.34
N GLN A 57 -32.52 0.64 -23.81
CA GLN A 57 -33.26 -0.63 -24.05
C GLN A 57 -33.14 -1.61 -22.85
N GLY A 58 -32.54 -1.17 -21.73
CA GLY A 58 -32.36 -1.98 -20.53
C GLY A 58 -31.27 -3.06 -20.65
N ARG A 59 -30.40 -2.98 -21.66
CA ARG A 59 -29.29 -3.92 -21.82
C ARG A 59 -28.09 -3.44 -20.98
N ILE A 60 -27.43 -4.37 -20.27
CA ILE A 60 -26.22 -4.08 -19.52
C ILE A 60 -25.09 -3.73 -20.48
N ARG A 61 -24.49 -2.56 -20.28
CA ARG A 61 -23.37 -2.02 -21.07
C ARG A 61 -22.07 -1.99 -20.30
N GLY A 62 -22.13 -1.93 -18.98
CA GLY A 62 -21.00 -1.97 -18.09
C GLY A 62 -21.38 -2.55 -16.73
N SER A 63 -20.43 -3.20 -16.07
CA SER A 63 -20.61 -3.71 -14.72
C SER A 63 -19.29 -3.66 -13.96
N GLY A 64 -19.37 -3.41 -12.65
CA GLY A 64 -18.25 -3.43 -11.74
C GLY A 64 -18.67 -3.93 -10.37
N VAL A 65 -17.78 -4.69 -9.72
CA VAL A 65 -17.95 -5.17 -8.34
C VAL A 65 -16.77 -4.65 -7.51
N ALA A 66 -17.05 -4.22 -6.30
CA ALA A 66 -16.05 -3.84 -5.32
C ALA A 66 -16.34 -4.45 -3.97
N GLU A 67 -15.31 -4.58 -3.16
CA GLU A 67 -15.35 -4.99 -1.77
C GLU A 67 -14.52 -4.02 -0.94
N GLU A 68 -15.06 -3.57 0.19
CA GLU A 68 -14.37 -2.70 1.14
C GLU A 68 -14.47 -3.28 2.56
N PHE A 69 -13.32 -3.43 3.21
CA PHE A 69 -13.24 -3.84 4.61
C PHE A 69 -13.27 -2.61 5.52
N ARG A 70 -14.15 -2.62 6.53
CA ARG A 70 -14.33 -1.50 7.47
C ARG A 70 -13.06 -1.19 8.25
N GLY A 71 -12.23 -2.19 8.55
CA GLY A 71 -10.95 -2.03 9.23
C GLY A 71 -9.78 -1.60 8.35
N ALA A 72 -9.93 -1.58 7.02
CA ALA A 72 -8.82 -1.37 6.09
C ALA A 72 -8.26 0.07 6.10
N SER A 73 -9.09 1.06 6.43
CA SER A 73 -8.66 2.46 6.50
C SER A 73 -9.53 3.27 7.46
N ARG A 74 -9.02 4.45 7.90
CA ARG A 74 -9.80 5.37 8.73
C ARG A 74 -11.10 5.83 8.05
N ILE A 75 -11.09 5.99 6.73
CA ILE A 75 -12.28 6.37 5.96
C ILE A 75 -13.27 5.22 5.95
N ASN A 76 -12.82 3.98 5.74
CA ASN A 76 -13.71 2.81 5.72
C ASN A 76 -14.36 2.50 7.07
N GLN A 77 -13.81 2.97 8.19
CA GLN A 77 -14.45 2.83 9.51
C GLN A 77 -15.83 3.52 9.55
N THR A 78 -16.00 4.62 8.83
CA THR A 78 -17.24 5.41 8.81
C THR A 78 -17.98 5.38 7.49
N SER A 79 -17.29 5.16 6.38
CA SER A 79 -17.80 5.36 4.99
C SER A 79 -17.49 4.18 4.06
N ALA A 80 -17.44 2.95 4.60
CA ALA A 80 -17.14 1.77 3.77
C ALA A 80 -18.19 1.53 2.68
N MET A 81 -19.47 1.85 2.93
CA MET A 81 -20.54 1.70 1.97
C MET A 81 -20.34 2.64 0.78
N GLU A 82 -20.17 3.93 1.05
CA GLU A 82 -19.98 4.97 0.04
C GLU A 82 -18.72 4.73 -0.79
N ASN A 83 -17.63 4.28 -0.14
CA ASN A 83 -16.40 3.92 -0.83
C ASN A 83 -16.60 2.70 -1.73
N CYS A 84 -17.29 1.68 -1.25
CA CYS A 84 -17.57 0.46 -2.00
C CYS A 84 -18.41 0.77 -3.26
N GLU A 85 -19.45 1.58 -3.11
CA GLU A 85 -20.27 2.04 -4.22
C GLU A 85 -19.45 2.82 -5.26
N THR A 86 -18.64 3.77 -4.79
CA THR A 86 -17.77 4.58 -5.65
C THR A 86 -16.77 3.72 -6.41
N SER A 87 -16.13 2.76 -5.75
CA SER A 87 -15.19 1.81 -6.37
C SER A 87 -15.89 0.93 -7.41
N ALA A 88 -17.07 0.37 -7.08
CA ALA A 88 -17.87 -0.44 -8.01
C ALA A 88 -18.28 0.36 -9.25
N PHE A 89 -18.72 1.62 -9.07
CA PHE A 89 -19.09 2.50 -10.18
C PHE A 89 -17.88 2.84 -11.06
N GLY A 90 -16.72 3.13 -10.45
CA GLY A 90 -15.47 3.38 -11.18
C GLY A 90 -15.08 2.20 -12.07
N ARG A 91 -15.25 0.97 -11.59
CA ARG A 91 -15.00 -0.28 -12.35
C ARG A 91 -16.01 -0.49 -13.46
N ALA A 92 -17.31 -0.21 -13.22
CA ALA A 92 -18.34 -0.28 -14.24
C ALA A 92 -18.06 0.71 -15.40
N LEU A 93 -17.65 1.94 -15.08
CA LEU A 93 -17.26 2.93 -16.09
C LEU A 93 -15.99 2.52 -16.84
N ALA A 94 -15.00 1.95 -16.14
CA ALA A 94 -13.79 1.44 -16.78
C ALA A 94 -14.09 0.30 -17.78
N SER A 95 -15.06 -0.59 -17.47
CA SER A 95 -15.50 -1.65 -18.39
C SER A 95 -16.13 -1.12 -19.69
N MET A 96 -16.62 0.12 -19.67
CA MET A 96 -17.13 0.84 -20.83
C MET A 96 -16.07 1.71 -21.56
N GLY A 97 -14.82 1.69 -21.10
CA GLY A 97 -13.73 2.47 -21.70
C GLY A 97 -13.48 3.84 -21.07
N TYR A 98 -14.18 4.19 -19.98
CA TYR A 98 -13.96 5.45 -19.23
C TYR A 98 -12.83 5.32 -18.18
N GLY A 99 -11.86 4.42 -18.40
CA GLY A 99 -10.66 4.28 -17.58
C GLY A 99 -9.63 5.37 -17.86
N GLY A 100 -8.51 5.33 -17.13
CA GLY A 100 -7.28 6.05 -17.48
C GLY A 100 -6.40 5.21 -18.43
N ASP A 101 -5.16 5.64 -18.64
CA ASP A 101 -4.19 4.93 -19.49
C ASP A 101 -3.81 3.53 -18.96
N VAL A 102 -4.12 3.23 -17.72
CA VAL A 102 -3.63 2.05 -17.01
C VAL A 102 -4.74 1.40 -16.17
N ALA A 103 -5.58 0.59 -16.76
CA ALA A 103 -6.45 -0.33 -16.04
C ALA A 103 -7.74 0.22 -15.39
N TYR A 104 -8.47 -0.71 -14.80
CA TYR A 104 -9.78 -0.54 -14.16
C TYR A 104 -9.73 0.28 -12.87
N ALA A 105 -8.58 0.34 -12.16
CA ALA A 105 -8.45 1.08 -10.93
C ALA A 105 -8.58 2.61 -11.12
N SER A 106 -9.23 3.30 -10.19
CA SER A 106 -9.27 4.75 -10.14
C SER A 106 -8.04 5.31 -9.44
N ALA A 107 -7.82 6.63 -9.53
CA ALA A 107 -6.75 7.30 -8.79
C ALA A 107 -6.92 7.09 -7.27
N GLU A 108 -8.16 7.14 -6.78
CA GLU A 108 -8.50 6.94 -5.38
C GLU A 108 -8.16 5.52 -4.91
N GLU A 109 -8.50 4.49 -5.68
CA GLU A 109 -8.16 3.09 -5.35
C GLU A 109 -6.65 2.88 -5.27
N VAL A 110 -5.89 3.45 -6.19
CA VAL A 110 -4.41 3.34 -6.20
C VAL A 110 -3.80 4.06 -5.01
N VAL A 111 -4.26 5.28 -4.69
CA VAL A 111 -3.79 6.03 -3.51
C VAL A 111 -4.12 5.28 -2.22
N ASN A 112 -5.34 4.73 -2.11
CA ASN A 112 -5.75 3.95 -0.95
C ASN A 112 -4.89 2.69 -0.80
N ALA A 113 -4.60 1.97 -1.89
CA ALA A 113 -3.73 0.79 -1.85
C ALA A 113 -2.31 1.15 -1.36
N ILE A 114 -1.72 2.23 -1.87
CA ILE A 114 -0.40 2.72 -1.45
C ILE A 114 -0.41 3.11 0.03
N ASN A 115 -1.45 3.82 0.50
CA ASN A 115 -1.56 4.22 1.90
C ASN A 115 -1.76 3.02 2.84
N THR A 116 -2.52 2.02 2.43
CA THR A 116 -2.72 0.78 3.18
C THR A 116 -1.42 0.00 3.29
N GLU A 117 -0.67 -0.13 2.21
CA GLU A 117 0.65 -0.76 2.21
C GLU A 117 1.61 -0.05 3.17
N ALA A 118 1.71 1.28 3.09
CA ALA A 118 2.56 2.08 3.98
C ALA A 118 2.14 1.96 5.45
N THR A 119 0.84 1.85 5.74
CA THR A 119 0.34 1.66 7.11
C THR A 119 0.69 0.27 7.63
N ASN A 120 0.54 -0.77 6.81
CA ASN A 120 0.92 -2.14 7.18
C ASN A 120 2.42 -2.26 7.44
N ASP A 121 3.25 -1.62 6.63
CA ASP A 121 4.70 -1.60 6.84
C ASP A 121 5.08 -0.89 8.15
N ALA A 122 4.42 0.23 8.48
CA ALA A 122 4.62 0.92 9.75
C ALA A 122 4.18 0.07 10.95
N LEU A 123 3.08 -0.68 10.84
CA LEU A 123 2.62 -1.59 11.89
C LEU A 123 3.59 -2.74 12.10
N LYS A 124 4.09 -3.36 11.03
CA LYS A 124 5.11 -4.41 11.08
C LYS A 124 6.40 -3.90 11.74
N HIS A 125 6.87 -2.70 11.34
CA HIS A 125 8.03 -2.08 11.93
C HIS A 125 7.86 -1.86 13.44
N ASN A 126 6.75 -1.23 13.86
CA ASN A 126 6.48 -0.97 15.28
C ASN A 126 6.37 -2.25 16.10
N HIS A 127 5.80 -3.31 15.54
CA HIS A 127 5.75 -4.63 16.19
C HIS A 127 7.15 -5.23 16.33
N ALA A 128 7.93 -5.28 15.24
CA ALA A 128 9.30 -5.79 15.28
C ALA A 128 10.19 -5.05 16.27
N VAL A 129 10.08 -3.71 16.34
CA VAL A 129 10.80 -2.89 17.33
C VAL A 129 10.43 -3.28 18.75
N ARG A 130 9.13 -3.43 19.05
CA ARG A 130 8.64 -3.75 20.39
C ARG A 130 9.09 -5.12 20.88
N GLU A 131 9.02 -6.11 20.01
CA GLU A 131 9.38 -7.49 20.36
C GLU A 131 10.90 -7.71 20.47
N ASN A 132 11.72 -6.81 19.91
CA ASN A 132 13.19 -6.97 19.86
C ASN A 132 13.93 -5.78 20.48
N LEU A 133 13.35 -5.13 21.50
CA LEU A 133 13.94 -3.94 22.12
C LEU A 133 15.31 -4.20 22.76
N GLU A 134 15.48 -5.36 23.39
CA GLU A 134 16.72 -5.75 24.07
C GLU A 134 17.83 -6.01 23.05
N GLU A 135 17.56 -6.76 22.01
CA GLU A 135 18.50 -7.07 20.95
C GLU A 135 18.93 -5.79 20.20
N ILE A 136 17.98 -4.92 19.88
CA ILE A 136 18.23 -3.63 19.26
C ILE A 136 19.13 -2.77 20.13
N TYR A 137 18.87 -2.72 21.44
CA TYR A 137 19.69 -2.01 22.40
C TYR A 137 21.11 -2.56 22.44
N ASN A 138 21.25 -3.88 22.53
CA ASN A 138 22.55 -4.55 22.58
C ASN A 138 23.37 -4.34 21.30
N ILE A 139 22.73 -4.38 20.12
CA ILE A 139 23.37 -4.04 18.85
C ILE A 139 23.91 -2.60 18.89
N LYS A 140 23.10 -1.63 19.33
CA LYS A 140 23.52 -0.23 19.40
C LYS A 140 24.67 -0.03 20.36
N VAL A 141 24.66 -0.66 21.53
CA VAL A 141 25.75 -0.59 22.53
C VAL A 141 27.02 -1.22 21.97
N ALA A 142 26.92 -2.38 21.34
CA ALA A 142 28.08 -3.04 20.71
C ALA A 142 28.69 -2.18 19.61
N MET A 143 27.87 -1.58 18.75
CA MET A 143 28.31 -0.64 17.70
C MET A 143 28.98 0.61 18.27
N GLN A 144 28.47 1.19 19.37
CA GLN A 144 29.07 2.32 20.05
C GLN A 144 30.46 2.01 20.64
N ASN A 145 30.67 0.76 21.09
CA ASN A 145 31.91 0.26 21.63
C ASN A 145 32.86 -0.33 20.56
N GLU A 146 32.49 -0.23 19.27
CA GLU A 146 33.21 -0.81 18.13
C GLU A 146 33.38 -2.34 18.25
N ASP A 147 32.50 -3.00 19.00
CA ASP A 147 32.44 -4.47 19.12
C ASP A 147 31.56 -5.05 18.01
N TRP A 148 32.14 -5.10 16.82
CA TRP A 148 31.44 -5.47 15.59
C TRP A 148 30.99 -6.95 15.58
N ASP A 149 31.72 -7.81 16.29
CA ASP A 149 31.41 -9.24 16.34
C ASP A 149 30.20 -9.51 17.21
N THR A 150 30.12 -8.87 18.36
CA THR A 150 28.94 -8.91 19.23
C THR A 150 27.71 -8.33 18.51
N ALA A 151 27.87 -7.18 17.85
CA ALA A 151 26.77 -6.60 17.06
C ALA A 151 26.31 -7.55 15.95
N ALA A 152 27.24 -8.19 15.24
CA ALA A 152 26.93 -9.15 14.19
C ALA A 152 26.18 -10.39 14.70
N CYS A 153 26.57 -10.91 15.89
CA CYS A 153 25.85 -12.05 16.49
C CYS A 153 24.39 -11.74 16.73
N TYR A 154 24.07 -10.59 17.35
CA TYR A 154 22.69 -10.17 17.59
C TYR A 154 21.91 -9.95 16.28
N VAL A 155 22.54 -9.36 15.25
CA VAL A 155 21.91 -9.17 13.93
C VAL A 155 21.58 -10.50 13.26
N MET A 156 22.44 -11.52 13.42
CA MET A 156 22.25 -12.85 12.83
C MET A 156 21.15 -13.66 13.54
N ASP A 157 20.71 -13.26 14.72
CA ASP A 157 19.62 -13.92 15.45
C ASP A 157 18.24 -13.49 14.93
N PHE A 158 18.17 -12.40 14.15
CA PHE A 158 16.92 -11.99 13.50
C PHE A 158 16.60 -12.87 12.29
N ASP A 159 15.34 -13.29 12.18
CA ASP A 159 14.84 -13.86 10.94
C ASP A 159 14.69 -12.78 9.83
N ASP A 160 14.52 -13.23 8.59
CA ASP A 160 14.46 -12.36 7.42
C ASP A 160 13.28 -11.36 7.49
N ASP A 161 12.13 -11.77 8.05
CA ASP A 161 10.94 -10.93 8.20
C ASP A 161 11.18 -9.84 9.24
N THR A 162 11.76 -10.17 10.38
CA THR A 162 12.12 -9.22 11.44
C THR A 162 13.19 -8.25 10.95
N ALA A 163 14.26 -8.73 10.33
CA ALA A 163 15.32 -7.90 9.76
C ALA A 163 14.76 -6.93 8.72
N GLY A 164 13.90 -7.41 7.81
CA GLY A 164 13.22 -6.58 6.82
C GLY A 164 12.31 -5.52 7.45
N ALA A 165 11.52 -5.88 8.47
CA ALA A 165 10.65 -4.96 9.18
C ALA A 165 11.42 -3.88 9.95
N LEU A 166 12.59 -4.20 10.52
CA LEU A 166 13.46 -3.24 11.20
C LEU A 166 14.23 -2.32 10.24
N TRP A 167 14.30 -2.64 8.93
CA TRP A 167 15.05 -1.90 7.92
C TRP A 167 14.28 -0.68 7.37
N VAL A 168 13.70 0.14 8.24
CA VAL A 168 12.98 1.35 7.87
C VAL A 168 13.92 2.56 7.86
N ALA A 169 13.76 3.43 6.86
CA ALA A 169 14.55 4.66 6.78
C ALA A 169 14.27 5.60 7.96
N THR A 170 15.31 6.26 8.49
CA THR A 170 15.22 7.21 9.60
C THR A 170 14.18 8.32 9.35
N THR A 171 14.07 8.80 8.10
CA THR A 171 13.07 9.79 7.67
C THR A 171 11.62 9.30 7.77
N LYS A 172 11.42 7.98 7.93
CA LYS A 172 10.13 7.31 8.11
C LYS A 172 9.95 6.76 9.53
N GLY A 173 10.73 7.25 10.50
CA GLY A 173 10.65 6.80 11.90
C GLY A 173 11.42 5.51 12.20
N GLY A 174 12.31 5.07 11.31
CA GLY A 174 13.16 3.90 11.54
C GLY A 174 14.12 4.08 12.73
N ILE A 175 14.43 2.97 13.41
CA ILE A 175 15.22 2.93 14.64
C ILE A 175 16.73 3.11 14.43
N TRP A 176 17.20 2.79 13.22
CA TRP A 176 18.62 2.91 12.88
C TRP A 176 18.92 4.27 12.30
N THR A 177 19.90 4.98 12.87
CA THR A 177 20.45 6.20 12.26
C THR A 177 21.10 5.90 10.91
N THR A 178 21.35 6.92 10.10
CA THR A 178 22.04 6.74 8.81
C THR A 178 23.40 6.07 8.98
N LYS A 179 24.17 6.46 10.03
CA LYS A 179 25.48 5.86 10.33
C LYS A 179 25.35 4.39 10.74
N GLU A 180 24.43 4.06 11.64
CA GLU A 180 24.18 2.67 12.05
C GLU A 180 23.75 1.81 10.88
N ARG A 181 22.90 2.31 9.99
CA ARG A 181 22.50 1.57 8.77
C ARG A 181 23.67 1.30 7.85
N ASP A 182 24.60 2.26 7.72
CA ASP A 182 25.80 2.07 6.90
C ASP A 182 26.69 0.96 7.46
N GLU A 183 26.85 0.90 8.80
CA GLU A 183 27.59 -0.17 9.47
C GLU A 183 26.94 -1.56 9.33
N LEU A 184 25.62 -1.62 9.28
CA LEU A 184 24.84 -2.85 9.09
C LEU A 184 24.86 -3.35 7.64
N MET A 185 25.20 -2.53 6.66
CA MET A 185 25.29 -2.93 5.25
C MET A 185 26.48 -3.87 5.02
N PRO A 186 26.50 -4.70 3.95
CA PRO A 186 27.60 -5.64 3.67
C PRO A 186 29.00 -5.02 3.60
N HIS A 187 29.10 -3.73 3.27
CA HIS A 187 30.37 -2.97 3.22
C HIS A 187 30.76 -2.36 4.58
N GLY A 188 29.80 -2.23 5.52
CA GLY A 188 30.04 -1.71 6.85
C GLY A 188 30.73 -2.74 7.77
N ASN A 189 31.10 -2.32 8.98
CA ASN A 189 31.89 -3.16 9.88
C ASN A 189 31.06 -4.35 10.42
N VAL A 190 29.78 -4.14 10.79
CA VAL A 190 28.88 -5.20 11.23
C VAL A 190 28.62 -6.20 10.07
N GLY A 191 28.33 -5.69 8.86
CA GLY A 191 28.09 -6.54 7.70
C GLY A 191 29.30 -7.40 7.31
N LYS A 192 30.53 -6.89 7.46
CA LYS A 192 31.76 -7.67 7.28
C LYS A 192 31.93 -8.74 8.35
N ALA A 193 31.62 -8.41 9.64
CA ALA A 193 31.66 -9.37 10.73
C ALA A 193 30.64 -10.50 10.51
N VAL A 194 29.38 -10.19 10.12
CA VAL A 194 28.36 -11.19 9.72
C VAL A 194 28.91 -12.12 8.65
N SER A 195 29.47 -11.55 7.57
CA SER A 195 30.02 -12.33 6.45
C SER A 195 31.16 -13.27 6.87
N ARG A 196 32.04 -12.82 7.80
CA ARG A 196 33.14 -13.60 8.36
C ARG A 196 32.61 -14.77 9.22
N ILE A 197 31.77 -14.45 10.21
CA ILE A 197 31.19 -15.44 11.14
C ILE A 197 30.40 -16.52 10.38
N THR A 198 29.65 -16.12 9.36
CA THR A 198 28.88 -17.06 8.53
C THR A 198 29.82 -18.04 7.80
N LYS A 199 30.97 -17.58 7.30
CA LYS A 199 31.96 -18.45 6.63
C LYS A 199 32.63 -19.40 7.62
N GLU A 200 32.97 -18.91 8.83
CA GLU A 200 33.56 -19.75 9.88
C GLU A 200 32.63 -20.85 10.38
N LYS A 201 31.30 -20.58 10.45
CA LYS A 201 30.30 -21.60 10.83
C LYS A 201 30.03 -22.63 9.70
N ALA A 202 30.40 -22.33 8.47
CA ALA A 202 30.20 -23.21 7.30
C ALA A 202 31.43 -24.06 6.97
N ALA A 203 32.58 -23.84 7.61
CA ALA A 203 33.86 -24.56 7.42
C ALA A 203 34.05 -25.70 8.42
#